data_87d49f7efe324b7f1cabf23b17ba512b
#
_entry.id   87d49f7efe324b7f1cabf23b17ba512b
#
_cell.length_a   1.000
_cell.length_b   1.000
_cell.length_c   1.000
_cell.angle_alpha   90.00
_cell.angle_beta   90.00
_cell.angle_gamma   90.00
#
_symmetry.space_group_name_H-M   'P 1'
#
loop_
_entity.id
_entity.type
_entity.pdbx_description
1 polymer ?
#
loop_
_entity_poly.entity_id
_entity_poly.type
_entity_poly.pdbx_seq_one_letter_code
_entity_poly.pdbx_strand_id
1 'polypeptide(L)'
;MDSLHSIMDKRKKGTHLSLEERVIIQTRLKDHCSLRSIAQGIGCSPSTIHYEIKRGTVKLYHGNIKRYKAQQGQSVYQNHRQHCGRKSDFLKKHRFIDYVQRHFFEDGWSLDVCSNRCTAVGEFASSDIVCTRT
;
A
#
# COMPACT_ATOMS: atom_id res chain seq x y z
N MET A 1 34.70 -4.16 -14.63
CA MET A 1 33.81 -4.38 -13.47
C MET A 1 32.63 -3.40 -13.41
N ASP A 2 32.54 -2.46 -14.34
CA ASP A 2 31.52 -1.39 -14.28
C ASP A 2 30.31 -1.60 -15.18
N SER A 3 30.15 -2.80 -15.76
CA SER A 3 29.07 -3.11 -16.69
C SER A 3 27.69 -3.23 -16.07
N LEU A 4 27.59 -3.40 -14.76
CA LEU A 4 26.29 -3.48 -14.05
C LEU A 4 25.71 -2.09 -13.73
N HIS A 5 26.53 -1.04 -13.85
CA HIS A 5 26.10 0.33 -13.57
C HIS A 5 25.32 0.96 -14.73
N SER A 6 25.46 0.38 -15.93
CA SER A 6 24.88 0.91 -17.18
C SER A 6 23.44 0.43 -17.47
N ILE A 7 22.94 -0.57 -16.77
CA ILE A 7 21.63 -1.19 -17.10
C ILE A 7 20.50 -0.69 -16.18
N MET A 8 20.82 -0.03 -15.09
CA MET A 8 19.77 0.57 -14.27
C MET A 8 19.39 1.94 -14.83
N ASP A 9 18.26 1.97 -15.52
CA ASP A 9 17.53 3.20 -15.78
C ASP A 9 17.52 4.05 -14.51
N LYS A 10 17.89 5.32 -14.65
CA LYS A 10 17.93 6.27 -13.52
C LYS A 10 16.63 6.15 -12.73
N ARG A 11 16.69 5.57 -11.53
CA ARG A 11 15.55 5.40 -10.67
C ARG A 11 14.74 6.69 -10.54
N LYS A 12 13.46 6.62 -10.81
CA LYS A 12 12.55 7.76 -10.67
C LYS A 12 12.42 8.14 -9.18
N LYS A 13 12.69 9.41 -8.87
CA LYS A 13 12.56 9.94 -7.50
C LYS A 13 11.15 9.71 -6.96
N GLY A 14 11.04 9.25 -5.74
CA GLY A 14 9.75 9.00 -5.06
C GLY A 14 9.12 7.63 -5.33
N THR A 15 9.76 6.75 -6.10
CA THR A 15 9.27 5.38 -6.29
C THR A 15 9.66 4.46 -5.12
N HIS A 16 8.83 3.47 -4.83
CA HIS A 16 9.14 2.43 -3.86
C HIS A 16 10.15 1.44 -4.43
N LEU A 17 10.85 0.71 -3.55
CA LEU A 17 11.77 -0.35 -3.96
C LEU A 17 11.03 -1.47 -4.69
N SER A 18 11.54 -1.89 -5.86
CA SER A 18 11.06 -3.07 -6.57
C SER A 18 11.58 -4.36 -5.94
N LEU A 19 11.02 -5.49 -6.33
CA LEU A 19 11.54 -6.80 -5.89
C LEU A 19 12.98 -7.01 -6.38
N GLU A 20 13.27 -6.60 -7.60
CA GLU A 20 14.61 -6.69 -8.21
C GLU A 20 15.65 -5.91 -7.41
N GLU A 21 15.32 -4.66 -7.05
CA GLU A 21 16.17 -3.83 -6.19
C GLU A 21 16.39 -4.48 -4.81
N ARG A 22 15.37 -5.13 -4.25
CA ARG A 22 15.48 -5.88 -3.00
C ARG A 22 16.39 -7.10 -3.13
N VAL A 23 16.37 -7.80 -4.26
CA VAL A 23 17.31 -8.91 -4.53
C VAL A 23 18.74 -8.38 -4.62
N ILE A 24 18.96 -7.23 -5.24
CA ILE A 24 20.28 -6.58 -5.28
C ILE A 24 20.75 -6.24 -3.87
N ILE A 25 19.89 -5.67 -3.02
CA ILE A 25 20.21 -5.40 -1.60
C ILE A 25 20.63 -6.70 -0.91
N GLN A 26 19.88 -7.78 -1.09
CA GLN A 26 20.18 -9.06 -0.47
C GLN A 26 21.55 -9.59 -0.89
N THR A 27 21.88 -9.53 -2.18
CA THR A 27 23.16 -9.97 -2.72
C THR A 27 24.31 -9.10 -2.21
N ARG A 28 24.18 -7.79 -2.27
CA ARG A 28 25.21 -6.86 -1.80
C ARG A 28 25.46 -6.96 -0.28
N LEU A 29 24.44 -7.29 0.51
CA LEU A 29 24.62 -7.55 1.93
C LEU A 29 25.40 -8.85 2.19
N LYS A 30 25.24 -9.88 1.35
CA LYS A 30 26.06 -11.10 1.40
C LYS A 30 27.52 -10.80 1.09
N ASP A 31 27.76 -9.89 0.17
CA ASP A 31 29.10 -9.43 -0.22
C ASP A 31 29.72 -8.41 0.78
N HIS A 32 29.07 -8.23 1.94
CA HIS A 32 29.50 -7.31 2.99
C HIS A 32 29.65 -5.84 2.54
N CYS A 33 28.90 -5.42 1.53
CA CYS A 33 28.89 -4.04 1.08
C CYS A 33 28.28 -3.11 2.13
N SER A 34 28.80 -1.90 2.25
CA SER A 34 28.24 -0.89 3.15
C SER A 34 26.87 -0.39 2.68
N LEU A 35 26.00 0.03 3.62
CA LEU A 35 24.68 0.58 3.27
C LEU A 35 24.75 1.77 2.33
N ARG A 36 25.79 2.60 2.46
CA ARG A 36 26.02 3.76 1.57
C ARG A 36 26.33 3.30 0.15
N SER A 37 27.20 2.29 -0.01
CA SER A 37 27.54 1.72 -1.31
C SER A 37 26.33 1.09 -1.99
N ILE A 38 25.51 0.36 -1.24
CA ILE A 38 24.27 -0.25 -1.75
C ILE A 38 23.29 0.85 -2.20
N ALA A 39 23.09 1.87 -1.37
CA ALA A 39 22.20 2.99 -1.67
C ALA A 39 22.64 3.76 -2.91
N GLN A 40 23.95 4.01 -3.06
CA GLN A 40 24.51 4.66 -4.24
C GLN A 40 24.31 3.83 -5.50
N GLY A 41 24.51 2.50 -5.42
CA GLY A 41 24.31 1.61 -6.56
C GLY A 41 22.86 1.53 -7.03
N ILE A 42 21.89 1.63 -6.12
CA ILE A 42 20.45 1.60 -6.44
C ILE A 42 19.92 3.01 -6.80
N GLY A 43 20.59 4.06 -6.37
CA GLY A 43 20.13 5.44 -6.57
C GLY A 43 19.08 5.89 -5.55
N CYS A 44 19.21 5.47 -4.30
CA CYS A 44 18.33 5.85 -3.20
C CYS A 44 19.13 6.36 -1.99
N SER A 45 18.42 6.81 -0.95
CA SER A 45 19.09 7.25 0.27
C SER A 45 19.54 6.06 1.13
N PRO A 46 20.65 6.18 1.88
CA PRO A 46 21.06 5.16 2.84
C PRO A 46 20.01 4.83 3.89
N SER A 47 19.19 5.81 4.27
CA SER A 47 18.06 5.61 5.18
C SER A 47 17.00 4.67 4.61
N THR A 48 16.74 4.76 3.30
CA THR A 48 15.83 3.85 2.61
C THR A 48 16.30 2.40 2.74
N ILE A 49 17.59 2.15 2.53
CA ILE A 49 18.19 0.82 2.67
C ILE A 49 18.13 0.34 4.12
N HIS A 50 18.42 1.22 5.08
CA HIS A 50 18.34 0.89 6.50
C HIS A 50 16.93 0.43 6.90
N TYR A 51 15.91 1.19 6.54
CA TYR A 51 14.51 0.82 6.84
C TYR A 51 14.07 -0.44 6.10
N GLU A 52 14.52 -0.65 4.86
CA GLU A 52 14.21 -1.86 4.11
C GLU A 52 14.84 -3.11 4.78
N ILE A 53 16.08 -3.03 5.21
CA ILE A 53 16.75 -4.12 5.93
C ILE A 53 16.01 -4.44 7.22
N LYS A 54 15.65 -3.42 8.01
CA LYS A 54 14.89 -3.59 9.24
C LYS A 54 13.56 -4.30 8.99
N ARG A 55 12.90 -3.98 7.88
CA ARG A 55 11.59 -4.52 7.47
C ARG A 55 11.69 -5.95 6.96
N GLY A 56 12.73 -6.26 6.19
CA GLY A 56 12.91 -7.55 5.53
C GLY A 56 13.81 -8.54 6.28
N THR A 57 14.28 -8.20 7.48
CA THR A 57 15.12 -9.11 8.28
C THR A 57 14.29 -10.20 8.94
N VAL A 58 14.66 -11.44 8.69
CA VAL A 58 14.08 -12.63 9.31
C VAL A 58 15.06 -13.23 10.33
N LYS A 59 14.49 -13.82 11.37
CA LYS A 59 15.24 -14.58 12.37
C LYS A 59 15.24 -16.05 11.95
N LEU A 60 16.42 -16.62 11.83
CA LEU A 60 16.64 -18.03 11.48
C LEU A 60 17.23 -18.77 12.69
N TYR A 61 17.08 -20.09 12.70
CA TYR A 61 17.63 -20.98 13.74
C TYR A 61 17.25 -20.51 15.15
N HIS A 62 15.93 -20.45 15.43
CA HIS A 62 15.38 -20.02 16.72
C HIS A 62 15.81 -18.59 17.17
N GLY A 63 16.14 -17.74 16.19
CA GLY A 63 16.51 -16.35 16.44
C GLY A 63 18.01 -16.08 16.57
N ASN A 64 18.86 -17.11 16.47
CA ASN A 64 20.31 -16.95 16.57
C ASN A 64 20.94 -16.19 15.40
N ILE A 65 20.35 -16.29 14.20
CA ILE A 65 20.85 -15.64 13.00
C ILE A 65 19.78 -14.71 12.45
N LYS A 66 20.16 -13.45 12.22
CA LYS A 66 19.32 -12.47 11.54
C LYS A 66 19.81 -12.30 10.11
N ARG A 67 18.94 -12.48 9.15
CA ARG A 67 19.28 -12.33 7.72
C ARG A 67 18.19 -11.58 6.97
N TYR A 68 18.58 -10.65 6.13
CA TYR A 68 17.66 -9.96 5.22
C TYR A 68 17.25 -10.91 4.08
N LYS A 69 15.95 -10.94 3.78
CA LYS A 69 15.38 -11.66 2.63
C LYS A 69 14.53 -10.69 1.80
N ALA A 70 14.81 -10.61 0.50
CA ALA A 70 14.09 -9.75 -0.43
C ALA A 70 12.58 -10.04 -0.48
N GLN A 71 12.21 -11.30 -0.48
CA GLN A 71 10.80 -11.73 -0.46
C GLN A 71 10.06 -11.28 0.80
N GLN A 72 10.72 -11.36 1.97
CA GLN A 72 10.14 -10.87 3.21
C GLN A 72 9.91 -9.35 3.17
N GLY A 73 10.90 -8.60 2.68
CA GLY A 73 10.76 -7.16 2.46
C GLY A 73 9.60 -6.83 1.52
N GLN A 74 9.45 -7.58 0.44
CA GLN A 74 8.36 -7.44 -0.52
C GLN A 74 6.99 -7.75 0.11
N SER A 75 6.86 -8.84 0.85
CA SER A 75 5.61 -9.22 1.53
C SER A 75 5.17 -8.17 2.54
N VAL A 76 6.09 -7.67 3.35
CA VAL A 76 5.79 -6.61 4.33
C VAL A 76 5.38 -5.33 3.62
N TYR A 77 6.05 -4.97 2.52
CA TYR A 77 5.67 -3.81 1.70
C TYR A 77 4.25 -3.96 1.14
N GLN A 78 3.92 -5.11 0.56
CA GLN A 78 2.58 -5.38 0.02
C GLN A 78 1.50 -5.31 1.08
N ASN A 79 1.73 -5.92 2.25
CA ASN A 79 0.81 -5.83 3.39
C ASN A 79 0.57 -4.37 3.83
N HIS A 80 1.63 -3.58 3.94
CA HIS A 80 1.48 -2.16 4.28
C HIS A 80 0.69 -1.41 3.21
N ARG A 81 0.92 -1.69 1.93
CA ARG A 81 0.19 -1.05 0.82
C ARG A 81 -1.30 -1.38 0.83
N GLN A 82 -1.69 -2.61 1.17
CA GLN A 82 -3.09 -3.00 1.30
C GLN A 82 -3.83 -2.23 2.42
N HIS A 83 -3.10 -1.81 3.45
CA HIS A 83 -3.66 -1.05 4.56
C HIS A 83 -3.50 0.47 4.40
N CYS A 84 -2.84 0.93 3.32
CA CYS A 84 -2.68 2.34 3.01
C CYS A 84 -3.90 2.90 2.29
N GLY A 85 -4.11 4.20 2.46
CA GLY A 85 -5.17 4.94 1.80
C GLY A 85 -6.45 5.02 2.62
N ARG A 86 -7.39 5.83 2.13
CA ARG A 86 -8.72 5.96 2.73
C ARG A 86 -9.49 4.66 2.49
N LYS A 87 -9.95 4.05 3.56
CA LYS A 87 -10.84 2.87 3.45
C LYS A 87 -12.17 3.31 2.84
N SER A 88 -12.70 2.49 1.94
CA SER A 88 -14.02 2.72 1.38
C SER A 88 -15.06 2.72 2.50
N ASP A 89 -15.88 3.75 2.55
CA ASP A 89 -17.02 3.84 3.48
C ASP A 89 -18.21 2.96 3.04
N PHE A 90 -18.09 2.28 1.91
CA PHE A 90 -19.13 1.43 1.34
C PHE A 90 -19.66 0.40 2.34
N LEU A 91 -18.77 -0.33 3.02
CA LEU A 91 -19.18 -1.34 4.01
C LEU A 91 -19.85 -0.73 5.25
N LYS A 92 -19.46 0.49 5.64
CA LYS A 92 -20.09 1.20 6.76
C LYS A 92 -21.47 1.71 6.41
N LYS A 93 -21.66 2.06 5.15
CA LYS A 93 -22.91 2.65 4.62
C LYS A 93 -23.78 1.66 3.86
N HIS A 94 -23.53 0.35 4.04
CA HIS A 94 -24.26 -0.69 3.30
C HIS A 94 -25.78 -0.59 3.49
N ARG A 95 -26.27 -0.29 4.69
CA ARG A 95 -27.70 -0.13 4.96
C ARG A 95 -28.34 0.97 4.13
N PHE A 96 -27.67 2.11 4.00
CA PHE A 96 -28.12 3.20 3.15
C PHE A 96 -28.07 2.83 1.66
N ILE A 97 -27.02 2.13 1.24
CA ILE A 97 -26.86 1.67 -0.15
C ILE A 97 -27.96 0.65 -0.50
N ASP A 98 -28.27 -0.29 0.39
CA ASP A 98 -29.35 -1.26 0.20
C ASP A 98 -30.72 -0.57 0.10
N TYR A 99 -30.95 0.46 0.92
CA TYR A 99 -32.14 1.29 0.85
C TYR A 99 -32.25 2.00 -0.51
N VAL A 100 -31.19 2.66 -0.97
CA VAL A 100 -31.15 3.34 -2.27
C VAL A 100 -31.36 2.35 -3.41
N GLN A 101 -30.70 1.21 -3.36
CA GLN A 101 -30.83 0.18 -4.38
C GLN A 101 -32.28 -0.33 -4.50
N ARG A 102 -32.93 -0.59 -3.38
CA ARG A 102 -34.33 -1.04 -3.35
C ARG A 102 -35.24 0.00 -4.00
N HIS A 103 -35.22 1.23 -3.51
CA HIS A 103 -36.11 2.28 -4.02
C HIS A 103 -35.80 2.73 -5.45
N PHE A 104 -34.54 2.63 -5.87
CA PHE A 104 -34.17 2.92 -7.25
C PHE A 104 -34.74 1.88 -8.22
N PHE A 105 -34.65 0.60 -7.90
CA PHE A 105 -35.10 -0.47 -8.80
C PHE A 105 -36.59 -0.81 -8.66
N GLU A 106 -37.14 -0.77 -7.46
CA GLU A 106 -38.54 -1.14 -7.21
C GLU A 106 -39.50 0.04 -7.41
N ASP A 107 -39.16 1.20 -6.89
CA ASP A 107 -40.04 2.38 -6.90
C ASP A 107 -39.69 3.39 -8.00
N GLY A 108 -38.58 3.20 -8.72
CA GLY A 108 -38.11 4.08 -9.78
C GLY A 108 -37.69 5.47 -9.30
N TRP A 109 -37.28 5.60 -8.02
CA TRP A 109 -36.83 6.88 -7.50
C TRP A 109 -35.46 7.28 -8.02
N SER A 110 -35.25 8.58 -8.25
CA SER A 110 -33.91 9.06 -8.54
C SER A 110 -33.03 9.04 -7.29
N LEU A 111 -31.70 9.03 -7.48
CA LEU A 111 -30.75 9.01 -6.37
C LEU A 111 -30.91 10.24 -5.45
N ASP A 112 -31.24 11.41 -5.99
CA ASP A 112 -31.51 12.62 -5.22
C ASP A 112 -32.74 12.48 -4.37
N VAL A 113 -33.82 11.86 -4.87
CA VAL A 113 -35.05 11.59 -4.11
C VAL A 113 -34.76 10.63 -2.96
N CYS A 114 -34.00 9.57 -3.20
CA CYS A 114 -33.58 8.62 -2.15
C CYS A 114 -32.83 9.31 -1.01
N SER A 115 -31.85 10.16 -1.35
CA SER A 115 -31.02 10.88 -0.39
C SER A 115 -31.84 11.90 0.40
N ASN A 116 -32.68 12.70 -0.28
CA ASN A 116 -33.48 13.75 0.33
C ASN A 116 -34.58 13.16 1.25
N ARG A 117 -35.22 12.08 0.86
CA ARG A 117 -36.22 11.40 1.71
C ARG A 117 -35.62 10.79 2.96
N CYS A 118 -34.45 10.15 2.85
CA CYS A 118 -33.75 9.64 4.03
C CYS A 118 -33.45 10.75 5.04
N THR A 119 -33.07 11.92 4.57
CA THR A 119 -32.80 13.08 5.43
C THR A 119 -34.08 13.62 6.06
N ALA A 120 -35.14 13.74 5.28
CA ALA A 120 -36.44 14.29 5.73
C ALA A 120 -37.14 13.39 6.76
N VAL A 121 -37.06 12.08 6.58
CA VAL A 121 -37.68 11.07 7.48
C VAL A 121 -36.82 10.80 8.72
N GLY A 122 -35.53 11.12 8.68
CA GLY A 122 -34.59 10.87 9.78
C GLY A 122 -34.28 9.40 10.01
N GLU A 123 -34.45 8.56 8.98
CA GLU A 123 -34.26 7.10 9.06
C GLU A 123 -32.79 6.71 9.16
N PHE A 124 -31.91 7.58 8.66
CA PHE A 124 -30.46 7.40 8.71
C PHE A 124 -29.77 8.64 9.29
N ALA A 125 -28.70 8.42 10.04
CA ALA A 125 -27.85 9.51 10.49
C ALA A 125 -27.23 10.23 9.29
N SER A 126 -27.03 11.55 9.37
CA SER A 126 -26.43 12.34 8.28
C SER A 126 -25.02 11.86 7.89
N SER A 127 -24.31 11.20 8.81
CA SER A 127 -23.01 10.55 8.54
C SER A 127 -23.11 9.34 7.63
N ASP A 128 -24.27 8.68 7.59
CA ASP A 128 -24.50 7.42 6.84
C ASP A 128 -25.05 7.68 5.44
N ILE A 129 -25.55 8.88 5.19
CA ILE A 129 -26.07 9.29 3.89
C ILE A 129 -24.92 9.69 2.97
N VAL A 130 -24.94 9.17 1.75
CA VAL A 130 -23.96 9.50 0.71
C VAL A 130 -24.51 10.65 -0.14
N CYS A 131 -23.68 11.68 -0.34
CA CYS A 131 -24.03 12.79 -1.24
C CYS A 131 -24.01 12.30 -2.70
N THR A 132 -25.00 12.70 -3.48
CA THR A 132 -25.15 12.34 -4.91
C THR A 132 -24.09 12.98 -5.82
N ARG A 133 -23.31 13.93 -5.29
CA ARG A 133 -22.25 14.66 -6.03
C ARG A 133 -20.86 14.08 -5.86
N THR A 134 -20.70 12.87 -5.33
CA THR A 134 -19.39 12.25 -5.14
C THR A 134 -19.01 11.39 -6.34
#